data_2e06a44e1e804127ad51a463e860ef05
#
_entry.id   2e06a44e1e804127ad51a463e860ef05
#
_cell.length_a   1.000
_cell.length_b   1.000
_cell.length_c   1.000
_cell.angle_alpha   90.00
_cell.angle_beta   90.00
_cell.angle_gamma   90.00
#
_symmetry.space_group_name_H-M   'P 1'
#
loop_
_entity.id
_entity.type
_entity.pdbx_description
1 polymer ?
#
loop_
_entity_poly.entity_id
_entity_poly.type
_entity_poly.pdbx_seq_one_letter_code
_entity_poly.pdbx_strand_id
1 'polypeptide(L)'
;MKKCLESRHVHWDLNSVAKFVEAKSLKTNEFLYGIFLRDACKHIGNISIGPVHEFHPVAPISLLIGDSTEWGKRYASEAIEIICRFGFEDLDLQNITAGMYALNVPSIRAFEKAGFAREGHLRCHRFFEGRMVDAYQYALLRSEWRRLDNLETKA
;
A
#
# COMPACT_ATOMS: atom_id res chain seq x y z
N MET A 1 -0.98 11.58 -10.45
CA MET A 1 -1.07 10.56 -9.37
C MET A 1 -1.59 11.09 -8.03
N LYS A 2 -1.31 12.32 -7.61
CA LYS A 2 -1.94 12.90 -6.40
C LYS A 2 -3.47 12.81 -6.39
N LYS A 3 -4.10 12.71 -7.56
CA LYS A 3 -5.55 12.66 -7.73
C LYS A 3 -6.25 11.47 -7.02
N CYS A 4 -5.62 10.31 -6.92
CA CYS A 4 -6.18 9.10 -6.30
C CYS A 4 -5.73 8.88 -4.85
N LEU A 5 -5.25 9.92 -4.16
CA LEU A 5 -4.89 9.87 -2.74
C LEU A 5 -5.93 10.61 -1.92
N GLU A 6 -6.32 10.06 -0.78
CA GLU A 6 -7.19 10.76 0.18
C GLU A 6 -6.53 12.04 0.69
N SER A 7 -5.20 12.05 0.81
CA SER A 7 -4.40 13.21 1.22
C SER A 7 -4.41 14.39 0.24
N ARG A 8 -5.00 14.24 -0.98
CA ARG A 8 -5.12 15.35 -1.95
C ARG A 8 -5.95 16.53 -1.44
N HIS A 9 -6.83 16.28 -0.48
CA HIS A 9 -7.70 17.28 0.13
C HIS A 9 -7.03 18.05 1.28
N VAL A 10 -5.82 17.65 1.67
CA VAL A 10 -5.03 18.27 2.73
C VAL A 10 -3.94 19.13 2.11
N HIS A 11 -3.79 20.35 2.61
CA HIS A 11 -2.62 21.18 2.29
C HIS A 11 -1.42 20.67 3.07
N TRP A 12 -0.40 20.21 2.35
CA TRP A 12 0.83 19.66 2.92
C TRP A 12 1.96 20.68 2.81
N ASP A 13 2.40 21.21 3.95
CA ASP A 13 3.66 21.93 4.13
C ASP A 13 4.64 21.05 4.94
N LEU A 14 5.88 21.51 5.10
CA LEU A 14 6.91 20.76 5.83
C LEU A 14 6.50 20.46 7.27
N ASN A 15 5.83 21.40 7.96
CA ASN A 15 5.39 21.22 9.34
C ASN A 15 4.29 20.15 9.45
N SER A 16 3.31 20.17 8.55
CA SER A 16 2.23 19.18 8.55
C SER A 16 2.74 17.79 8.20
N VAL A 17 3.71 17.68 7.29
CA VAL A 17 4.39 16.40 6.98
C VAL A 17 5.19 15.91 8.19
N ALA A 18 5.97 16.77 8.86
CA ALA A 18 6.73 16.39 10.04
C ALA A 18 5.82 15.89 11.17
N LYS A 19 4.75 16.61 11.47
CA LYS A 19 3.73 16.18 12.45
C LYS A 19 3.06 14.85 12.08
N PHE A 20 2.77 14.65 10.80
CA PHE A 20 2.21 13.39 10.32
C PHE A 20 3.17 12.21 10.55
N VAL A 21 4.44 12.36 10.21
CA VAL A 21 5.47 11.32 10.41
C VAL A 21 5.66 11.05 11.90
N GLU A 22 5.77 12.10 12.72
CA GLU A 22 5.88 11.99 14.19
C GLU A 22 4.68 11.25 14.78
N ALA A 23 3.45 11.64 14.41
CA ALA A 23 2.24 10.99 14.89
C ALA A 23 2.16 9.51 14.47
N LYS A 24 2.70 9.15 13.30
CA LYS A 24 2.81 7.76 12.86
C LYS A 24 3.88 6.98 13.62
N SER A 25 5.03 7.61 13.92
CA SER A 25 6.13 6.95 14.65
C SER A 25 5.81 6.65 16.12
N LEU A 26 4.83 7.34 16.71
CA LEU A 26 4.35 7.07 18.06
C LEU A 26 3.35 5.91 18.16
N LYS A 27 2.85 5.41 17.03
CA LYS A 27 1.89 4.30 17.02
C LYS A 27 2.63 2.96 17.04
N THR A 28 2.11 2.04 17.84
CA THR A 28 2.68 0.70 17.98
C THR A 28 2.07 -0.33 17.02
N ASN A 29 0.95 0.01 16.38
CA ASN A 29 0.20 -0.84 15.46
C ASN A 29 0.12 -0.32 14.03
N GLU A 30 0.86 0.76 13.70
CA GLU A 30 0.98 1.30 12.35
C GLU A 30 2.46 1.53 12.03
N PHE A 31 2.89 1.11 10.85
CA PHE A 31 4.27 1.20 10.42
C PHE A 31 4.34 1.95 9.10
N LEU A 32 5.16 3.00 9.05
CA LEU A 32 5.38 3.84 7.88
C LEU A 32 6.85 3.77 7.46
N TYR A 33 7.11 3.41 6.21
CA TYR A 33 8.45 3.29 5.65
C TYR A 33 8.64 4.17 4.43
N GLY A 34 9.82 4.78 4.31
CA GLY A 34 10.26 5.45 3.10
C GLY A 34 10.79 4.43 2.08
N ILE A 35 10.50 4.68 0.81
CA ILE A 35 11.04 3.91 -0.31
C ILE A 35 12.19 4.70 -0.93
N PHE A 36 13.38 4.12 -0.95
CA PHE A 36 14.59 4.75 -1.46
C PHE A 36 15.22 3.93 -2.58
N LEU A 37 15.74 4.59 -3.59
CA LEU A 37 16.62 3.94 -4.56
C LEU A 37 17.96 3.65 -3.90
N ARG A 38 18.42 2.39 -3.97
CA ARG A 38 19.63 1.92 -3.29
C ARG A 38 20.87 2.71 -3.72
N ASP A 39 21.04 2.87 -5.03
CA ASP A 39 22.28 3.46 -5.59
C ASP A 39 22.37 4.98 -5.40
N ALA A 40 21.23 5.66 -5.33
CA ALA A 40 21.18 7.12 -5.25
C ALA A 40 20.76 7.65 -3.87
N CYS A 41 20.41 6.78 -2.92
CA CYS A 41 19.76 7.15 -1.66
C CYS A 41 18.57 8.12 -1.83
N LYS A 42 17.94 8.10 -3.02
CA LYS A 42 16.87 9.01 -3.41
C LYS A 42 15.55 8.51 -2.88
N HIS A 43 14.86 9.31 -2.07
CA HIS A 43 13.50 9.03 -1.63
C HIS A 43 12.52 9.16 -2.80
N ILE A 44 11.79 8.09 -3.10
CA ILE A 44 10.85 8.04 -4.24
C ILE A 44 9.40 7.83 -3.83
N GLY A 45 9.14 7.44 -2.59
CA GLY A 45 7.80 7.14 -2.14
C GLY A 45 7.72 6.64 -0.71
N ASN A 46 6.53 6.27 -0.29
CA ASN A 46 6.26 5.71 1.04
C ASN A 46 5.32 4.51 0.93
N ILE A 47 5.48 3.58 1.87
CA ILE A 47 4.57 2.46 2.06
C ILE A 47 4.24 2.34 3.54
N SER A 48 3.02 1.98 3.87
CA SER A 48 2.62 1.74 5.25
C SER A 48 1.78 0.49 5.37
N ILE A 49 1.85 -0.14 6.55
CA ILE A 49 0.97 -1.22 6.96
C ILE A 49 0.35 -0.89 8.31
N GLY A 50 -0.93 -1.13 8.45
CA GLY A 50 -1.69 -0.82 9.66
C GLY A 50 -2.77 0.26 9.47
N PRO A 51 -3.59 0.50 10.53
CA PRO A 51 -3.44 -0.11 11.85
C PRO A 51 -3.67 -1.62 11.84
N VAL A 52 -2.84 -2.37 12.55
CA VAL A 52 -3.10 -3.78 12.83
C VAL A 52 -4.30 -3.85 13.74
N HIS A 53 -5.28 -4.68 13.39
CA HIS A 53 -6.49 -4.82 14.18
C HIS A 53 -6.18 -5.52 15.52
N GLU A 54 -6.74 -5.00 16.60
CA GLU A 54 -6.44 -5.45 17.96
C GLU A 54 -6.75 -6.94 18.21
N PHE A 55 -7.87 -7.43 17.64
CA PHE A 55 -8.36 -8.79 17.88
C PHE A 55 -8.23 -9.71 16.65
N HIS A 56 -7.93 -9.17 15.50
CA HIS A 56 -7.84 -9.92 14.27
C HIS A 56 -6.49 -9.70 13.60
N PRO A 57 -5.81 -10.75 13.15
CA PRO A 57 -4.51 -10.62 12.50
C PRO A 57 -4.67 -10.11 11.05
N VAL A 58 -5.21 -8.90 10.90
CA VAL A 58 -5.43 -8.21 9.63
C VAL A 58 -4.95 -6.78 9.68
N ALA A 59 -4.41 -6.28 8.58
CA ALA A 59 -4.03 -4.88 8.43
C ALA A 59 -4.16 -4.40 6.98
N PRO A 60 -4.54 -3.13 6.75
CA PRO A 60 -4.45 -2.52 5.44
C PRO A 60 -3.02 -2.08 5.13
N ILE A 61 -2.67 -2.06 3.83
CA ILE A 61 -1.48 -1.38 3.34
C ILE A 61 -1.84 -0.21 2.45
N SER A 62 -0.97 0.81 2.46
CA SER A 62 -1.07 1.98 1.58
C SER A 62 0.27 2.27 0.96
N LEU A 63 0.28 2.63 -0.33
CA LEU A 63 1.48 2.87 -1.12
C LEU A 63 1.38 4.16 -1.91
N LEU A 64 2.47 4.91 -1.95
CA LEU A 64 2.66 6.06 -2.82
C LEU A 64 4.07 6.06 -3.42
N ILE A 65 4.18 5.98 -4.75
CA ILE A 65 5.40 6.40 -5.46
C ILE A 65 5.19 7.85 -5.89
N GLY A 66 5.84 8.77 -5.16
CA GLY A 66 5.69 10.22 -5.34
C GLY A 66 6.40 10.76 -6.57
N ASP A 67 7.55 10.18 -6.91
CA ASP A 67 8.33 10.55 -8.09
C ASP A 67 7.80 9.88 -9.34
N SER A 68 7.24 10.68 -10.25
CA SER A 68 6.66 10.17 -11.49
C SER A 68 7.70 9.62 -12.48
N THR A 69 8.96 10.01 -12.37
CA THR A 69 10.05 9.49 -13.22
C THR A 69 10.42 8.05 -12.87
N GLU A 70 9.96 7.58 -11.72
CA GLU A 70 10.20 6.24 -11.20
C GLU A 70 9.00 5.28 -11.43
N TRP A 71 7.94 5.75 -12.10
CA TRP A 71 6.79 4.91 -12.40
C TRP A 71 7.09 3.91 -13.53
N GLY A 72 6.40 2.76 -13.47
CA GLY A 72 6.59 1.68 -14.46
C GLY A 72 7.84 0.84 -14.26
N LYS A 73 8.72 1.19 -13.32
CA LYS A 73 9.99 0.50 -13.03
C LYS A 73 9.86 -0.62 -11.98
N ARG A 74 8.65 -1.08 -11.66
CA ARG A 74 8.33 -2.16 -10.70
C ARG A 74 8.55 -1.85 -9.21
N TYR A 75 9.08 -0.69 -8.83
CA TYR A 75 9.33 -0.34 -7.43
C TYR A 75 8.09 -0.47 -6.52
N ALA A 76 6.90 -0.19 -7.05
CA ALA A 76 5.66 -0.38 -6.31
C ALA A 76 5.43 -1.86 -5.95
N SER A 77 5.61 -2.78 -6.90
CA SER A 77 5.44 -4.23 -6.66
C SER A 77 6.47 -4.75 -5.68
N GLU A 78 7.74 -4.37 -5.83
CA GLU A 78 8.83 -4.75 -4.91
C GLU A 78 8.55 -4.25 -3.48
N ALA A 79 8.09 -3.00 -3.33
CA ALA A 79 7.73 -2.46 -2.02
C ALA A 79 6.54 -3.20 -1.40
N ILE A 80 5.54 -3.59 -2.20
CA ILE A 80 4.40 -4.40 -1.74
C ILE A 80 4.87 -5.78 -1.27
N GLU A 81 5.74 -6.45 -2.02
CA GLU A 81 6.30 -7.77 -1.65
C GLU A 81 7.05 -7.70 -0.32
N ILE A 82 7.91 -6.69 -0.13
CA ILE A 82 8.68 -6.48 1.12
C ILE A 82 7.74 -6.23 2.30
N ILE A 83 6.74 -5.35 2.17
CA ILE A 83 5.83 -5.04 3.27
C ILE A 83 4.90 -6.21 3.60
N CYS A 84 4.52 -7.02 2.60
CA CYS A 84 3.75 -8.24 2.82
C CYS A 84 4.56 -9.28 3.59
N ARG A 85 5.84 -9.45 3.26
CA ARG A 85 6.75 -10.31 4.03
C ARG A 85 6.80 -9.88 5.49
N PHE A 86 7.08 -8.60 5.76
CA PHE A 86 7.04 -8.03 7.11
C PHE A 86 5.70 -8.28 7.81
N GLY A 87 4.57 -8.07 7.12
CA GLY A 87 3.25 -8.29 7.69
C GLY A 87 2.98 -9.75 8.05
N PHE A 88 3.41 -10.70 7.20
CA PHE A 88 3.16 -12.12 7.44
C PHE A 88 4.18 -12.78 8.39
N GLU A 89 5.45 -12.38 8.33
CA GLU A 89 6.51 -13.02 9.13
C GLU A 89 6.68 -12.35 10.49
N ASP A 90 6.73 -11.01 10.55
CA ASP A 90 7.04 -10.28 11.78
C ASP A 90 5.80 -9.87 12.58
N LEU A 91 4.68 -9.52 11.88
CA LEU A 91 3.43 -9.14 12.53
C LEU A 91 2.41 -10.27 12.65
N ASP A 92 2.75 -11.47 12.18
CA ASP A 92 1.91 -12.68 12.19
C ASP A 92 0.50 -12.50 11.61
N LEU A 93 0.35 -11.59 10.63
CA LEU A 93 -0.92 -11.34 9.97
C LEU A 93 -1.41 -12.56 9.19
N GLN A 94 -2.72 -12.70 9.07
CA GLN A 94 -3.36 -13.74 8.26
C GLN A 94 -3.97 -13.16 6.97
N ASN A 95 -4.24 -11.85 6.97
CA ASN A 95 -4.80 -11.15 5.82
C ASN A 95 -4.24 -9.72 5.73
N ILE A 96 -3.78 -9.34 4.55
CA ILE A 96 -3.34 -7.97 4.24
C ILE A 96 -4.28 -7.41 3.19
N THR A 97 -4.90 -6.26 3.48
CA THR A 97 -5.89 -5.65 2.60
C THR A 97 -5.38 -4.37 1.94
N ALA A 98 -5.98 -4.02 0.81
CA ALA A 98 -5.72 -2.74 0.13
C ALA A 98 -6.98 -2.22 -0.54
N GLY A 99 -7.29 -0.95 -0.32
CA GLY A 99 -8.40 -0.26 -0.96
C GLY A 99 -7.93 0.75 -2.01
N MET A 100 -8.54 0.76 -3.18
CA MET A 100 -8.13 1.67 -4.24
C MET A 100 -9.28 2.16 -5.11
N TYR A 101 -9.11 3.34 -5.70
CA TYR A 101 -10.03 3.84 -6.70
C TYR A 101 -10.07 2.93 -7.93
N ALA A 102 -11.24 2.59 -8.44
CA ALA A 102 -11.38 1.76 -9.65
C ALA A 102 -10.69 2.38 -10.89
N LEU A 103 -10.49 3.70 -10.88
CA LEU A 103 -9.77 4.44 -11.92
C LEU A 103 -8.24 4.35 -11.81
N ASN A 104 -7.69 3.84 -10.69
CA ASN A 104 -6.26 3.78 -10.46
C ASN A 104 -5.66 2.48 -11.01
N VAL A 105 -5.75 2.30 -12.32
CA VAL A 105 -5.27 1.10 -13.02
C VAL A 105 -3.81 0.74 -12.71
N PRO A 106 -2.86 1.70 -12.62
CA PRO A 106 -1.48 1.36 -12.26
C PRO A 106 -1.36 0.72 -10.87
N SER A 107 -2.10 1.22 -9.87
CA SER A 107 -2.13 0.63 -8.53
C SER A 107 -2.74 -0.77 -8.55
N ILE A 108 -3.89 -0.93 -9.22
CA ILE A 108 -4.56 -2.22 -9.38
C ILE A 108 -3.57 -3.26 -9.91
N ARG A 109 -2.89 -2.96 -11.02
CA ARG A 109 -1.91 -3.88 -11.63
C ARG A 109 -0.73 -4.20 -10.71
N ALA A 110 -0.27 -3.23 -9.91
CA ALA A 110 0.83 -3.45 -8.97
C ALA A 110 0.43 -4.45 -7.86
N PHE A 111 -0.77 -4.31 -7.31
CA PHE A 111 -1.30 -5.21 -6.29
C PHE A 111 -1.63 -6.60 -6.86
N GLU A 112 -2.28 -6.68 -8.03
CA GLU A 112 -2.54 -7.96 -8.71
C GLU A 112 -1.25 -8.72 -9.02
N LYS A 113 -0.20 -8.01 -9.45
CA LYS A 113 1.11 -8.60 -9.70
C LYS A 113 1.78 -9.13 -8.43
N ALA A 114 1.54 -8.50 -7.29
CA ALA A 114 2.02 -8.95 -5.98
C ALA A 114 1.12 -10.07 -5.38
N GLY A 115 0.16 -10.60 -6.14
CA GLY A 115 -0.66 -11.74 -5.74
C GLY A 115 -1.97 -11.38 -5.03
N PHE A 116 -2.30 -10.09 -4.90
CA PHE A 116 -3.58 -9.70 -4.31
C PHE A 116 -4.75 -10.04 -5.20
N ALA A 117 -5.78 -10.63 -4.63
CA ALA A 117 -7.06 -10.91 -5.28
C ALA A 117 -8.11 -9.82 -4.95
N ARG A 118 -8.95 -9.49 -5.92
CA ARG A 118 -10.06 -8.57 -5.68
C ARG A 118 -11.19 -9.28 -4.95
N GLU A 119 -11.53 -8.81 -3.77
CA GLU A 119 -12.61 -9.33 -2.92
C GLU A 119 -13.88 -8.48 -2.98
N GLY A 120 -13.75 -7.18 -3.32
CA GLY A 120 -14.89 -6.28 -3.30
C GLY A 120 -14.93 -5.26 -4.42
N HIS A 121 -16.17 -4.94 -4.83
CA HIS A 121 -16.49 -3.81 -5.70
C HIS A 121 -17.46 -2.88 -4.98
N LEU A 122 -16.99 -1.72 -4.58
CA LEU A 122 -17.74 -0.72 -3.84
C LEU A 122 -18.23 0.36 -4.81
N ARG A 123 -19.49 0.31 -5.17
CA ARG A 123 -20.10 1.25 -6.12
C ARG A 123 -20.26 2.64 -5.50
N CYS A 124 -19.96 3.71 -6.25
CA CYS A 124 -20.11 5.10 -5.82
C CYS A 124 -19.49 5.36 -4.42
N HIS A 125 -18.30 4.82 -4.17
CA HIS A 125 -17.71 4.78 -2.83
C HIS A 125 -16.69 5.89 -2.56
N ARG A 126 -16.16 6.52 -3.60
CA ARG A 126 -15.15 7.58 -3.49
C ARG A 126 -15.55 8.80 -4.29
N PHE A 127 -15.25 9.99 -3.75
CA PHE A 127 -15.43 11.24 -4.48
C PHE A 127 -14.16 11.58 -5.25
N PHE A 128 -14.29 11.80 -6.56
CA PHE A 128 -13.16 12.07 -7.44
C PHE A 128 -13.54 13.08 -8.53
N GLU A 129 -12.83 14.21 -8.59
CA GLU A 129 -13.03 15.25 -9.59
C GLU A 129 -14.51 15.64 -9.79
N GLY A 130 -15.23 15.93 -8.70
CA GLY A 130 -16.61 16.39 -8.72
C GLY A 130 -17.68 15.29 -8.86
N ARG A 131 -17.31 14.02 -8.89
CA ARG A 131 -18.27 12.90 -9.02
C ARG A 131 -17.93 11.73 -8.10
N MET A 132 -18.93 10.93 -7.79
CA MET A 132 -18.75 9.66 -7.13
C MET A 132 -18.21 8.62 -8.13
N VAL A 133 -17.23 7.85 -7.72
CA VAL A 133 -16.62 6.76 -8.48
C VAL A 133 -16.51 5.49 -7.64
N ASP A 134 -16.36 4.37 -8.31
CA ASP A 134 -16.21 3.09 -7.66
C ASP A 134 -14.83 2.94 -7.02
N ALA A 135 -14.77 2.06 -6.02
CA ALA A 135 -13.54 1.59 -5.41
C ALA A 135 -13.49 0.07 -5.41
N TYR A 136 -12.28 -0.48 -5.38
CA TYR A 136 -12.06 -1.91 -5.22
C TYR A 136 -11.38 -2.20 -3.90
N GLN A 137 -11.74 -3.32 -3.30
CA GLN A 137 -11.08 -3.92 -2.15
C GLN A 137 -10.32 -5.14 -2.63
N TYR A 138 -9.05 -5.19 -2.29
CA TYR A 138 -8.14 -6.30 -2.56
C TYR A 138 -7.62 -6.89 -1.26
N ALA A 139 -7.27 -8.16 -1.29
CA ALA A 139 -6.62 -8.83 -0.17
C ALA A 139 -5.58 -9.83 -0.67
N LEU A 140 -4.62 -10.13 0.19
CA LEU A 140 -3.67 -11.23 0.07
C LEU A 140 -3.71 -12.01 1.38
N LEU A 141 -4.03 -13.30 1.29
CA LEU A 141 -4.04 -14.20 2.44
C LEU A 141 -2.65 -14.81 2.65
N ARG A 142 -2.28 -15.06 3.89
CA ARG A 142 -1.02 -15.73 4.25
C ARG A 142 -0.84 -17.08 3.54
N SER A 143 -1.92 -17.83 3.35
CA SER A 143 -1.90 -19.11 2.65
C SER A 143 -1.61 -18.99 1.15
N GLU A 144 -2.01 -17.87 0.54
CA GLU A 144 -1.74 -17.55 -0.86
C GLU A 144 -0.32 -17.07 -1.03
N TRP A 145 0.16 -16.19 -0.15
CA TRP A 145 1.53 -15.69 -0.13
C TRP A 145 2.56 -16.83 -0.01
N ARG A 146 2.38 -17.77 0.91
CA ARG A 146 3.25 -18.96 1.05
C ARG A 146 3.30 -19.83 -0.20
N ARG A 147 2.24 -19.85 -0.99
CA ARG A 147 2.21 -20.57 -2.27
C ARG A 147 3.07 -19.86 -3.32
N LEU A 148 3.03 -18.54 -3.38
CA LEU A 148 3.83 -17.73 -4.30
C LEU A 148 5.33 -17.87 -3.97
N ASP A 149 5.71 -17.73 -2.72
CA ASP A 149 7.09 -17.86 -2.25
C ASP A 149 7.69 -19.25 -2.56
N ASN A 150 6.92 -20.32 -2.39
CA ASN A 150 7.31 -21.68 -2.73
C ASN A 150 7.48 -21.94 -4.24
N LEU A 151 6.83 -21.16 -5.09
CA LEU A 151 6.97 -21.28 -6.55
C LEU A 151 8.24 -20.55 -7.02
N GLU A 152 8.57 -19.39 -6.44
CA GLU A 152 9.79 -18.65 -6.77
C GLU A 152 11.06 -19.35 -6.29
N THR A 153 11.01 -20.06 -5.16
CA THR A 153 12.15 -20.81 -4.60
C THR A 153 12.49 -22.08 -5.44
N LYS A 154 11.58 -22.53 -6.31
CA LYS A 154 11.76 -23.72 -7.16
C LYS A 154 12.11 -23.41 -8.62
N ALA A 155 12.18 -22.14 -9.00
CA ALA A 155 12.53 -21.67 -10.34
C ALA A 155 13.99 -21.18 -10.39
#